data_8a423aaf8b0a08fe317fb88153b1c8fe
#
_entry.id   8a423aaf8b0a08fe317fb88153b1c8fe
#
_cell.length_a   1.000
_cell.length_b   1.000
_cell.length_c   1.000
_cell.angle_alpha   90.00
_cell.angle_beta   90.00
_cell.angle_gamma   90.00
#
_symmetry.space_group_name_H-M   'P 1'
#
loop_
_entity.id
_entity.type
_entity.pdbx_description
1 polymer ?
#
loop_
_entity_poly.entity_id
_entity_poly.type
_entity_poly.pdbx_seq_one_letter_code
_entity_poly.pdbx_strand_id
1 'polypeptide(L)'
;GGGGGGGGGGGGYAEKTFAVTPSTNYGYVIGTGGTGVSGAGGNNGTSSTFTVGGVTVSALFGSGAPVATAATTLTARAGGVGGLSTSGDMNGAGENGTPGVVLIVATPIVCSGKGGSSLYGREGAGLVAVGNGNAALGYGTGGGGAATGASTVRTGGNGMPGIIIVDEYA
;
A
#
# COMPACT_ATOMS: atom_id res chain seq x y z
N GLY A 1 -12.35 -24.54 2.51
CA GLY A 1 -12.44 -23.40 1.59
C GLY A 1 -11.10 -22.68 1.43
N GLY A 2 -10.93 -21.96 0.35
CA GLY A 2 -9.80 -21.09 0.09
C GLY A 2 -10.07 -19.64 0.45
N GLY A 3 -9.06 -18.79 0.49
CA GLY A 3 -9.20 -17.35 0.73
C GLY A 3 -8.30 -16.53 -0.20
N GLY A 4 -8.88 -15.56 -0.91
CA GLY A 4 -8.13 -14.56 -1.67
C GLY A 4 -8.08 -13.24 -0.89
N GLY A 5 -6.89 -12.79 -0.51
CA GLY A 5 -6.69 -11.51 0.16
C GLY A 5 -6.65 -10.35 -0.83
N GLY A 6 -7.18 -9.19 -0.44
CA GLY A 6 -6.96 -7.95 -1.18
C GLY A 6 -5.52 -7.49 -1.12
N GLY A 7 -5.09 -6.67 -2.06
CA GLY A 7 -3.80 -5.97 -2.00
C GLY A 7 -3.88 -4.72 -1.11
N GLY A 8 -2.75 -4.27 -0.56
CA GLY A 8 -2.66 -3.01 0.18
C GLY A 8 -2.77 -1.79 -0.74
N GLY A 9 -3.22 -0.64 -0.23
CA GLY A 9 -3.27 0.61 -0.98
C GLY A 9 -1.90 1.24 -1.19
N GLY A 10 -1.74 2.03 -2.24
CA GLY A 10 -0.57 2.88 -2.49
C GLY A 10 -0.61 4.17 -1.67
N GLY A 11 0.54 4.78 -1.41
CA GLY A 11 0.65 6.09 -0.75
C GLY A 11 0.30 7.23 -1.70
N GLY A 12 -0.17 8.33 -1.12
CA GLY A 12 -0.45 9.57 -1.83
C GLY A 12 0.83 10.31 -2.24
N TYR A 13 0.65 11.38 -2.98
CA TYR A 13 1.67 12.30 -3.45
C TYR A 13 1.33 13.73 -3.05
N ALA A 14 2.34 14.49 -2.64
CA ALA A 14 2.23 15.92 -2.42
C ALA A 14 3.52 16.61 -2.86
N GLU A 15 3.39 17.74 -3.56
CA GLU A 15 4.47 18.61 -3.97
C GLU A 15 4.18 20.03 -3.47
N LYS A 16 5.20 20.74 -2.99
CA LYS A 16 5.05 22.11 -2.51
C LYS A 16 6.33 22.90 -2.68
N THR A 17 6.17 24.13 -3.14
CA THR A 17 7.26 25.11 -3.20
C THR A 17 7.34 25.90 -1.90
N PHE A 18 8.55 26.02 -1.36
CA PHE A 18 8.82 26.79 -0.16
C PHE A 18 9.91 27.83 -0.40
N ALA A 19 9.75 29.02 0.17
CA ALA A 19 10.88 29.92 0.37
C ALA A 19 11.72 29.40 1.53
N VAL A 20 13.00 29.15 1.28
CA VAL A 20 13.93 28.60 2.27
C VAL A 20 15.05 29.58 2.60
N THR A 21 15.62 29.49 3.79
CA THR A 21 16.78 30.27 4.22
C THR A 21 18.02 29.39 4.09
N PRO A 22 19.08 29.86 3.41
CA PRO A 22 20.34 29.12 3.31
C PRO A 22 20.89 28.72 4.67
N SER A 23 21.53 27.57 4.73
CA SER A 23 22.15 27.00 5.96
C SER A 23 21.17 26.76 7.12
N THR A 24 19.89 26.57 6.82
CA THR A 24 18.86 26.23 7.80
C THR A 24 18.48 24.75 7.68
N ASN A 25 18.35 24.05 8.82
CA ASN A 25 17.90 22.65 8.85
C ASN A 25 16.38 22.58 8.82
N TYR A 26 15.84 21.74 7.94
CA TYR A 26 14.43 21.49 7.82
C TYR A 26 14.09 20.04 8.19
N GLY A 27 13.01 19.87 8.95
CA GLY A 27 12.61 18.56 9.46
C GLY A 27 11.87 17.74 8.39
N TYR A 28 12.17 16.44 8.30
CA TYR A 28 11.44 15.51 7.44
C TYR A 28 11.30 14.14 8.09
N VAL A 29 10.30 13.40 7.64
CA VAL A 29 10.10 11.98 7.96
C VAL A 29 9.79 11.23 6.68
N ILE A 30 10.49 10.14 6.43
CA ILE A 30 10.15 9.21 5.36
C ILE A 30 9.29 8.11 5.95
N GLY A 31 8.08 7.98 5.45
CA GLY A 31 7.13 6.97 5.88
C GLY A 31 7.57 5.55 5.54
N THR A 32 7.26 4.61 6.41
CA THR A 32 7.52 3.18 6.21
C THR A 32 6.38 2.54 5.41
N GLY A 33 6.71 1.50 4.62
CA GLY A 33 5.70 0.65 4.01
C GLY A 33 4.97 -0.20 5.05
N GLY A 34 3.70 -0.50 4.80
CA GLY A 34 2.94 -1.44 5.61
C GLY A 34 3.47 -2.86 5.45
N THR A 35 3.43 -3.66 6.51
CA THR A 35 3.89 -5.05 6.48
C THR A 35 2.72 -6.01 6.24
N GLY A 36 2.96 -7.03 5.42
CA GLY A 36 2.05 -8.16 5.30
C GLY A 36 2.01 -8.97 6.60
N VAL A 37 0.84 -9.43 6.99
CA VAL A 37 0.63 -10.20 8.21
C VAL A 37 0.04 -11.56 7.87
N SER A 38 0.45 -12.59 8.60
CA SER A 38 -0.07 -13.95 8.46
C SER A 38 -1.33 -14.11 9.31
N GLY A 39 -2.43 -14.52 8.69
CA GLY A 39 -3.70 -14.75 9.40
C GLY A 39 -4.43 -13.51 9.89
N ALA A 40 -3.97 -12.33 9.53
CA ALA A 40 -4.61 -11.06 9.87
C ALA A 40 -4.61 -10.10 8.66
N GLY A 41 -5.24 -8.96 8.78
CA GLY A 41 -5.13 -7.86 7.81
C GLY A 41 -3.69 -7.33 7.75
N GLY A 42 -3.28 -6.78 6.62
CA GLY A 42 -2.00 -6.10 6.49
C GLY A 42 -1.95 -4.84 7.35
N ASN A 43 -0.77 -4.48 7.83
CA ASN A 43 -0.57 -3.22 8.54
C ASN A 43 -0.59 -2.04 7.57
N ASN A 44 -1.03 -0.89 8.06
CA ASN A 44 -0.93 0.36 7.34
C ASN A 44 0.54 0.79 7.21
N GLY A 45 0.86 1.55 6.16
CA GLY A 45 2.10 2.32 6.12
C GLY A 45 2.06 3.52 7.09
N THR A 46 3.08 4.36 7.02
CA THR A 46 3.11 5.67 7.68
C THR A 46 3.34 6.78 6.66
N SER A 47 2.90 8.00 6.96
CA SER A 47 3.01 9.14 6.05
C SER A 47 4.44 9.67 5.98
N SER A 48 4.83 10.17 4.79
CA SER A 48 6.03 10.99 4.64
C SER A 48 5.68 12.47 4.83
N THR A 49 6.55 13.21 5.52
CA THR A 49 6.32 14.64 5.81
C THR A 49 7.58 15.45 5.63
N PHE A 50 7.41 16.72 5.21
CA PHE A 50 8.47 17.72 5.15
C PHE A 50 7.94 19.05 5.71
N THR A 51 8.73 19.73 6.56
CA THR A 51 8.26 20.91 7.30
C THR A 51 9.21 22.08 7.10
N VAL A 52 8.66 23.22 6.67
CA VAL A 52 9.38 24.50 6.52
C VAL A 52 8.56 25.61 7.18
N GLY A 53 9.17 26.39 8.07
CA GLY A 53 8.53 27.55 8.68
C GLY A 53 7.21 27.25 9.41
N GLY A 54 7.06 26.08 10.00
CA GLY A 54 5.83 25.62 10.66
C GLY A 54 4.77 25.08 9.69
N VAL A 55 5.01 25.09 8.39
CA VAL A 55 4.11 24.50 7.38
C VAL A 55 4.59 23.10 7.03
N THR A 56 3.75 22.10 7.22
CA THR A 56 4.06 20.71 6.89
C THR A 56 3.31 20.28 5.63
N VAL A 57 4.07 19.74 4.65
CA VAL A 57 3.50 18.98 3.53
C VAL A 57 3.55 17.50 3.87
N SER A 58 2.49 16.77 3.53
CA SER A 58 2.33 15.36 3.89
C SER A 58 1.84 14.54 2.71
N ALA A 59 2.58 13.48 2.38
CA ALA A 59 2.10 12.41 1.52
C ALA A 59 1.56 11.29 2.42
N LEU A 60 0.24 11.07 2.38
CA LEU A 60 -0.42 10.14 3.31
C LEU A 60 -0.20 8.68 2.88
N PHE A 61 -0.17 7.80 3.86
CA PHE A 61 0.03 6.36 3.68
C PHE A 61 -1.16 5.66 3.01
N GLY A 62 -0.90 4.56 2.34
CA GLY A 62 -1.92 3.58 1.94
C GLY A 62 -2.21 2.59 3.06
N SER A 63 -3.48 2.17 3.18
CA SER A 63 -3.90 1.21 4.20
C SER A 63 -3.60 -0.23 3.81
N GLY A 64 -3.41 -1.09 4.81
CA GLY A 64 -3.40 -2.54 4.61
C GLY A 64 -4.78 -3.05 4.19
N ALA A 65 -4.82 -4.17 3.48
CA ALA A 65 -6.08 -4.84 3.15
C ALA A 65 -6.60 -5.63 4.35
N PRO A 66 -7.94 -5.81 4.48
CA PRO A 66 -8.52 -6.67 5.49
C PRO A 66 -8.04 -8.13 5.39
N VAL A 67 -8.17 -8.87 6.50
CA VAL A 67 -7.82 -10.30 6.54
C VAL A 67 -8.58 -11.12 5.49
N ALA A 68 -7.87 -12.01 4.82
CA ALA A 68 -8.46 -13.04 3.98
C ALA A 68 -8.88 -14.23 4.85
N THR A 69 -10.18 -14.40 5.05
CA THR A 69 -10.72 -15.60 5.71
C THR A 69 -11.07 -16.66 4.67
N ALA A 70 -10.85 -17.93 5.00
CA ALA A 70 -11.30 -19.03 4.17
C ALA A 70 -12.83 -18.94 3.99
N ALA A 71 -13.29 -19.07 2.75
CA ALA A 71 -14.70 -18.99 2.39
C ALA A 71 -15.22 -20.34 1.90
N THR A 72 -16.46 -20.66 2.25
CA THR A 72 -17.21 -21.81 1.76
C THR A 72 -18.19 -21.42 0.64
N THR A 73 -18.23 -20.13 0.31
CA THR A 73 -19.06 -19.56 -0.76
C THR A 73 -18.20 -18.62 -1.61
N LEU A 74 -18.73 -18.28 -2.79
CA LEU A 74 -18.13 -17.23 -3.64
C LEU A 74 -17.97 -15.93 -2.82
N THR A 75 -16.76 -15.40 -2.74
CA THR A 75 -16.48 -14.25 -1.88
C THR A 75 -15.42 -13.37 -2.51
N ALA A 76 -15.62 -12.05 -2.43
CA ALA A 76 -14.61 -11.04 -2.71
C ALA A 76 -14.18 -10.35 -1.41
N ARG A 77 -12.89 -10.02 -1.29
CA ARG A 77 -12.31 -9.28 -0.16
C ARG A 77 -11.71 -7.99 -0.68
N ALA A 78 -12.11 -6.87 -0.11
CA ALA A 78 -11.65 -5.56 -0.54
C ALA A 78 -10.12 -5.42 -0.44
N GLY A 79 -9.55 -4.59 -1.29
CA GLY A 79 -8.19 -4.10 -1.14
C GLY A 79 -8.11 -2.97 -0.11
N GLY A 80 -6.88 -2.60 0.26
CA GLY A 80 -6.59 -1.43 1.07
C GLY A 80 -6.85 -0.13 0.30
N VAL A 81 -7.17 0.92 1.02
CA VAL A 81 -7.44 2.25 0.44
C VAL A 81 -6.11 2.98 0.19
N GLY A 82 -5.99 3.64 -0.96
CA GLY A 82 -4.87 4.50 -1.27
C GLY A 82 -4.82 5.75 -0.39
N GLY A 83 -3.61 6.24 -0.12
CA GLY A 83 -3.39 7.47 0.63
C GLY A 83 -3.85 8.70 -0.15
N LEU A 84 -4.42 9.67 0.53
CA LEU A 84 -4.78 10.98 -0.01
C LEU A 84 -3.82 12.04 0.53
N SER A 85 -3.49 13.04 -0.28
CA SER A 85 -2.70 14.19 0.16
C SER A 85 -3.41 15.46 -0.22
N THR A 86 -3.42 16.44 0.70
CA THR A 86 -4.14 17.71 0.53
C THR A 86 -3.32 18.94 0.96
N SER A 87 -2.08 18.73 1.39
CA SER A 87 -1.23 19.78 1.98
C SER A 87 -0.21 20.38 1.03
N GLY A 88 -0.10 19.86 -0.20
CA GLY A 88 0.76 20.37 -1.26
C GLY A 88 0.08 21.42 -2.14
N ASP A 89 0.87 22.09 -2.96
CA ASP A 89 0.38 22.91 -4.08
C ASP A 89 -0.12 22.00 -5.21
N MET A 90 0.52 20.81 -5.37
CA MET A 90 0.02 19.70 -6.16
C MET A 90 -0.14 18.46 -5.27
N ASN A 91 -1.25 17.75 -5.44
CA ASN A 91 -1.58 16.58 -4.64
C ASN A 91 -2.10 15.46 -5.53
N GLY A 92 -1.78 14.22 -5.15
CA GLY A 92 -2.27 13.02 -5.82
C GLY A 92 -2.67 11.94 -4.82
N ALA A 93 -3.64 11.12 -5.21
CA ALA A 93 -4.02 9.94 -4.46
C ALA A 93 -3.17 8.73 -4.92
N GLY A 94 -2.82 7.87 -3.99
CA GLY A 94 -2.38 6.51 -4.32
C GLY A 94 -3.55 5.67 -4.80
N GLU A 95 -3.27 4.64 -5.58
CA GLU A 95 -4.31 3.69 -6.00
C GLU A 95 -4.78 2.81 -4.83
N ASN A 96 -6.05 2.43 -4.86
CA ASN A 96 -6.56 1.37 -4.00
C ASN A 96 -5.96 0.02 -4.42
N GLY A 97 -5.69 -0.85 -3.47
CA GLY A 97 -5.43 -2.25 -3.78
C GLY A 97 -6.67 -2.91 -4.41
N THR A 98 -6.47 -3.89 -5.27
CA THR A 98 -7.60 -4.62 -5.87
C THR A 98 -8.13 -5.71 -4.94
N PRO A 99 -9.40 -6.10 -5.07
CA PRO A 99 -9.97 -7.19 -4.30
C PRO A 99 -9.31 -8.53 -4.59
N GLY A 100 -9.23 -9.39 -3.58
CA GLY A 100 -9.02 -10.82 -3.77
C GLY A 100 -10.35 -11.56 -3.88
N VAL A 101 -10.38 -12.66 -4.62
CA VAL A 101 -11.61 -13.43 -4.87
C VAL A 101 -11.40 -14.93 -4.69
N VAL A 102 -12.47 -15.61 -4.28
CA VAL A 102 -12.62 -17.07 -4.30
C VAL A 102 -13.69 -17.40 -5.32
N LEU A 103 -13.31 -18.14 -6.38
CA LEU A 103 -14.22 -18.44 -7.49
C LEU A 103 -14.86 -19.81 -7.36
N ILE A 104 -14.14 -20.81 -6.84
CA ILE A 104 -14.65 -22.17 -6.64
C ILE A 104 -14.26 -22.63 -5.25
N VAL A 105 -15.23 -23.17 -4.50
CA VAL A 105 -15.04 -23.56 -3.10
C VAL A 105 -14.75 -25.04 -2.88
N ALA A 106 -15.14 -25.91 -3.81
CA ALA A 106 -14.88 -27.37 -3.71
C ALA A 106 -13.44 -27.71 -4.05
N THR A 107 -12.90 -27.14 -5.13
CA THR A 107 -11.46 -27.12 -5.45
C THR A 107 -11.07 -25.66 -5.57
N PRO A 108 -10.53 -25.05 -4.52
CA PRO A 108 -10.42 -23.59 -4.47
C PRO A 108 -9.61 -23.00 -5.63
N ILE A 109 -10.28 -22.28 -6.52
CA ILE A 109 -9.63 -21.33 -7.42
C ILE A 109 -9.66 -20.01 -6.71
N VAL A 110 -8.49 -19.57 -6.26
CA VAL A 110 -8.30 -18.36 -5.49
C VAL A 110 -7.43 -17.38 -6.28
N CYS A 111 -7.83 -16.12 -6.29
CA CYS A 111 -7.02 -15.03 -6.82
C CYS A 111 -6.85 -14.00 -5.72
N SER A 112 -5.63 -13.55 -5.47
CA SER A 112 -5.41 -12.41 -4.58
C SER A 112 -5.40 -11.11 -5.37
N GLY A 113 -5.71 -10.00 -4.68
CA GLY A 113 -5.61 -8.67 -5.24
C GLY A 113 -4.15 -8.22 -5.42
N LYS A 114 -3.89 -7.40 -6.43
CA LYS A 114 -2.65 -6.64 -6.56
C LYS A 114 -2.67 -5.46 -5.58
N GLY A 115 -1.50 -4.97 -5.17
CA GLY A 115 -1.37 -3.72 -4.41
C GLY A 115 -1.83 -2.50 -5.21
N GLY A 116 -1.91 -1.35 -4.56
CA GLY A 116 -2.10 -0.06 -5.20
C GLY A 116 -0.76 0.55 -5.61
N SER A 117 -0.70 1.14 -6.80
CA SER A 117 0.47 1.89 -7.27
C SER A 117 0.57 3.26 -6.58
N SER A 118 1.74 3.83 -6.63
CA SER A 118 2.02 5.25 -6.35
C SER A 118 2.57 5.93 -7.60
N LEU A 119 2.87 7.23 -7.51
CA LEU A 119 3.51 7.96 -8.60
C LEU A 119 4.92 7.41 -8.95
N TYR A 120 5.63 6.85 -7.96
CA TYR A 120 7.04 6.45 -8.10
C TYR A 120 7.26 4.94 -8.01
N GLY A 121 6.24 4.11 -8.27
CA GLY A 121 6.48 2.69 -8.18
C GLY A 121 5.35 1.76 -8.60
N ARG A 122 5.76 0.51 -8.82
CA ARG A 122 4.85 -0.61 -9.11
C ARG A 122 4.46 -1.33 -7.84
N GLU A 123 3.20 -1.67 -7.81
CA GLU A 123 2.57 -2.47 -6.76
C GLU A 123 3.07 -3.94 -6.74
N GLY A 124 2.84 -4.61 -5.63
CA GLY A 124 2.97 -6.07 -5.54
C GLY A 124 1.88 -6.77 -6.37
N ALA A 125 2.29 -7.66 -7.25
CA ALA A 125 1.36 -8.38 -8.13
C ALA A 125 0.40 -9.28 -7.34
N GLY A 126 -0.82 -9.43 -7.83
CA GLY A 126 -1.77 -10.43 -7.34
C GLY A 126 -1.36 -11.86 -7.74
N LEU A 127 -1.96 -12.85 -7.08
CA LEU A 127 -1.72 -14.28 -7.31
C LEU A 127 -2.94 -14.92 -7.93
N VAL A 128 -2.72 -15.89 -8.81
CA VAL A 128 -3.74 -16.79 -9.37
C VAL A 128 -3.62 -18.21 -8.84
N ALA A 129 -2.75 -18.43 -7.87
CA ALA A 129 -2.51 -19.71 -7.20
C ALA A 129 -2.21 -19.46 -5.72
N VAL A 130 -2.32 -20.50 -4.91
CA VAL A 130 -2.01 -20.46 -3.48
C VAL A 130 -0.56 -20.03 -3.24
N GLY A 131 -0.36 -18.97 -2.43
CA GLY A 131 0.95 -18.42 -2.16
C GLY A 131 0.90 -17.20 -1.22
N ASN A 132 2.08 -16.80 -0.74
CA ASN A 132 2.25 -15.52 -0.05
C ASN A 132 2.15 -14.37 -1.06
N GLY A 133 1.65 -13.23 -0.62
CA GLY A 133 1.55 -12.03 -1.44
C GLY A 133 2.92 -11.52 -1.89
N ASN A 134 2.96 -10.95 -3.09
CA ASN A 134 4.17 -10.35 -3.62
C ASN A 134 4.44 -8.99 -2.96
N ALA A 135 5.69 -8.74 -2.58
CA ALA A 135 6.09 -7.41 -2.14
C ALA A 135 5.97 -6.39 -3.27
N ALA A 136 5.75 -5.14 -2.91
CA ALA A 136 5.80 -4.02 -3.82
C ALA A 136 7.23 -3.76 -4.35
N LEU A 137 7.37 -3.03 -5.46
CA LEU A 137 8.64 -2.83 -6.16
C LEU A 137 9.04 -1.36 -6.33
N GLY A 138 8.37 -0.43 -5.71
CA GLY A 138 8.69 0.99 -5.85
C GLY A 138 8.18 1.81 -4.67
N TYR A 139 8.68 3.04 -4.53
CA TYR A 139 8.39 3.90 -3.39
C TYR A 139 6.90 4.17 -3.21
N GLY A 140 6.42 4.02 -1.96
CA GLY A 140 5.04 4.32 -1.58
C GLY A 140 3.98 3.33 -2.11
N THR A 141 4.36 2.19 -2.68
CA THR A 141 3.42 1.24 -3.28
C THR A 141 2.94 0.17 -2.30
N GLY A 142 1.75 -0.35 -2.53
CA GLY A 142 1.13 -1.40 -1.73
C GLY A 142 1.55 -2.81 -2.16
N GLY A 143 1.69 -3.72 -1.20
CA GLY A 143 1.97 -5.14 -1.45
C GLY A 143 0.74 -5.90 -1.96
N GLY A 144 0.94 -6.98 -2.68
CA GLY A 144 -0.12 -7.88 -3.15
C GLY A 144 -0.73 -8.70 -2.01
N GLY A 145 -1.98 -9.10 -2.16
CA GLY A 145 -2.66 -9.98 -1.22
C GLY A 145 -2.12 -11.41 -1.27
N ALA A 146 -2.33 -12.17 -0.20
CA ALA A 146 -2.06 -13.60 -0.17
C ALA A 146 -3.23 -14.40 -0.74
N ALA A 147 -2.95 -15.59 -1.25
CA ALA A 147 -3.95 -16.57 -1.67
C ALA A 147 -3.78 -17.86 -0.85
N THR A 148 -4.83 -18.28 -0.16
CA THR A 148 -4.78 -19.45 0.76
C THR A 148 -5.60 -20.61 0.25
N GLY A 149 -5.11 -21.83 0.44
CA GLY A 149 -5.90 -23.07 0.31
C GLY A 149 -6.63 -23.41 1.62
N ALA A 150 -7.28 -24.57 1.65
CA ALA A 150 -8.23 -24.95 2.71
C ALA A 150 -7.67 -25.00 4.15
N SER A 151 -6.36 -25.11 4.35
CA SER A 151 -5.78 -25.32 5.68
C SER A 151 -4.44 -24.60 5.88
N THR A 152 -4.10 -23.63 5.02
CA THR A 152 -2.81 -22.94 5.09
C THR A 152 -3.02 -21.43 5.33
N VAL A 153 -2.34 -20.92 6.33
CA VAL A 153 -2.25 -19.47 6.54
C VAL A 153 -1.13 -18.92 5.65
N ARG A 154 -1.34 -17.79 5.04
CA ARG A 154 -0.38 -17.09 4.14
C ARG A 154 -0.22 -15.65 4.56
N THR A 155 0.96 -15.11 4.25
CA THR A 155 1.32 -13.72 4.57
C THR A 155 1.11 -12.84 3.34
N GLY A 156 0.48 -11.69 3.48
CA GLY A 156 0.41 -10.67 2.44
C GLY A 156 1.80 -10.13 2.07
N GLY A 157 1.93 -9.51 0.91
CA GLY A 157 3.14 -8.81 0.50
C GLY A 157 3.36 -7.52 1.29
N ASN A 158 4.61 -7.14 1.49
CA ASN A 158 4.95 -5.85 2.10
C ASN A 158 4.79 -4.72 1.09
N GLY A 159 4.30 -3.58 1.56
CA GLY A 159 4.42 -2.31 0.86
C GLY A 159 5.83 -1.73 0.98
N MET A 160 6.15 -0.76 0.14
CA MET A 160 7.44 -0.08 0.13
C MET A 160 7.39 1.27 0.86
N PRO A 161 8.51 1.73 1.43
CA PRO A 161 8.58 3.04 2.07
C PRO A 161 8.30 4.18 1.08
N GLY A 162 7.98 5.35 1.61
CA GLY A 162 7.88 6.57 0.84
C GLY A 162 9.23 7.10 0.34
N ILE A 163 9.20 8.21 -0.38
CA ILE A 163 10.37 8.97 -0.82
C ILE A 163 10.10 10.45 -0.64
N ILE A 164 11.12 11.23 -0.38
CA ILE A 164 11.13 12.69 -0.43
C ILE A 164 12.21 13.12 -1.40
N ILE A 165 11.85 13.94 -2.37
CA ILE A 165 12.76 14.56 -3.33
C ILE A 165 12.76 16.06 -3.04
N VAL A 166 13.92 16.65 -2.93
CA VAL A 166 14.09 18.09 -2.69
C VAL A 166 14.93 18.66 -3.83
N ASP A 167 14.36 19.62 -4.55
CA ASP A 167 15.05 20.38 -5.59
C ASP A 167 15.27 21.81 -5.09
N GLU A 168 16.49 22.26 -5.06
CA GLU A 168 16.85 23.63 -4.66
C GLU A 168 17.17 24.47 -5.89
N TYR A 169 16.60 25.67 -5.93
CA TYR A 169 16.85 26.65 -6.97
C TYR A 169 17.49 27.90 -6.32
N ALA A 170 18.56 28.38 -6.92
CA ALA A 170 19.29 29.58 -6.51
C ALA A 170 18.84 30.79 -7.34
#